data_a04fb1773803085649cc2e4db719416b
#
_entry.id   a04fb1773803085649cc2e4db719416b
#
_cell.length_a   1.000
_cell.length_b   1.000
_cell.length_c   1.000
_cell.angle_alpha   90.00
_cell.angle_beta   90.00
_cell.angle_gamma   90.00
#
_symmetry.space_group_name_H-M   'P 1'
#
loop_
_entity.id
_entity.type
_entity.pdbx_description
1 polymer ?
#
loop_
_entity_poly.entity_id
_entity_poly.type
_entity_poly.pdbx_seq_one_letter_code
_entity_poly.pdbx_strand_id
1 'polypeptide(L)'
;MPKDKWALTFDKGYRYGAMTTNISECFNGVLKGARSLPTTAIMKYTWFKLNAYYNDRRNKSIAQFNSGKKWCKYALDIFMRNKAKAKHHRVTRLSTQQQSYQVDTPHNPRTARHRDHTHGVNLLQRTCTCQKWKMYKIPCSHVIAVCIRYRHDAEQYIDQCYSVNALFRSYTLVFPMLKDRLLWPDPKET
;
A
#
# COMPACT_ATOMS: atom_id res chain seq x y z
N MET A 1 -14.56 -2.64 -21.95
CA MET A 1 -13.26 -2.71 -21.23
C MET A 1 -13.47 -3.50 -19.95
N PRO A 2 -12.66 -4.53 -19.63
CA PRO A 2 -12.83 -5.35 -18.41
C PRO A 2 -12.72 -4.49 -17.15
N LYS A 3 -13.61 -4.72 -16.18
CA LYS A 3 -13.70 -3.91 -14.93
C LYS A 3 -12.45 -3.99 -14.06
N ASP A 4 -11.71 -5.09 -14.11
CA ASP A 4 -10.46 -5.31 -13.38
C ASP A 4 -9.30 -4.42 -13.84
N LYS A 5 -9.38 -3.90 -15.07
CA LYS A 5 -8.35 -3.01 -15.61
C LYS A 5 -8.48 -1.56 -15.16
N TRP A 6 -9.67 -1.13 -14.71
CA TRP A 6 -9.88 0.27 -14.37
C TRP A 6 -10.55 0.52 -13.00
N ALA A 7 -11.20 -0.47 -12.38
CA ALA A 7 -11.85 -0.30 -11.08
C ALA A 7 -11.12 -1.02 -9.96
N LEU A 8 -10.76 -0.31 -8.88
CA LEU A 8 -10.08 -0.87 -7.70
C LEU A 8 -10.81 -2.05 -7.06
N THR A 9 -12.14 -2.02 -7.07
CA THR A 9 -12.96 -3.07 -6.45
C THR A 9 -12.77 -4.43 -7.11
N PHE A 10 -12.35 -4.46 -8.36
CA PHE A 10 -12.20 -5.67 -9.18
C PHE A 10 -10.75 -6.06 -9.44
N ASP A 11 -9.77 -5.29 -8.96
CA ASP A 11 -8.33 -5.53 -9.19
C ASP A 11 -7.72 -6.58 -8.26
N LYS A 12 -8.55 -7.28 -7.47
CA LYS A 12 -8.13 -8.27 -6.46
C LYS A 12 -7.14 -7.71 -5.42
N GLY A 13 -7.04 -6.39 -5.29
CA GLY A 13 -6.12 -5.71 -4.37
C GLY A 13 -4.67 -5.62 -4.86
N TYR A 14 -4.39 -5.88 -6.13
CA TYR A 14 -3.02 -5.77 -6.68
C TYR A 14 -2.50 -4.34 -6.75
N ARG A 15 -3.38 -3.34 -6.77
CA ARG A 15 -2.98 -1.93 -6.77
C ARG A 15 -2.81 -1.33 -5.38
N TYR A 16 -3.11 -2.08 -4.33
CA TYR A 16 -3.01 -1.65 -2.92
C TYR A 16 -3.65 -0.29 -2.64
N GLY A 17 -4.73 0.03 -3.35
CA GLY A 17 -5.42 1.32 -3.24
C GLY A 17 -4.87 2.45 -4.12
N ALA A 18 -3.80 2.22 -4.88
CA ALA A 18 -3.25 3.23 -5.79
C ALA A 18 -4.04 3.28 -7.10
N MET A 19 -4.72 4.41 -7.36
CA MET A 19 -5.53 4.65 -8.57
C MET A 19 -5.19 5.97 -9.26
N THR A 20 -4.16 6.65 -8.82
CA THR A 20 -3.85 7.99 -9.32
C THR A 20 -2.65 7.96 -10.27
N THR A 21 -2.65 8.86 -11.25
CA THR A 21 -1.50 9.17 -12.10
C THR A 21 -0.42 9.94 -11.36
N ASN A 22 -0.68 10.33 -10.09
CA ASN A 22 0.23 11.18 -9.29
C ASN A 22 1.65 10.65 -9.22
N ILE A 23 1.86 9.32 -9.22
CA ILE A 23 3.22 8.73 -9.22
C ILE A 23 3.95 9.07 -10.52
N SER A 24 3.26 8.93 -11.67
CA SER A 24 3.81 9.27 -12.98
C SER A 24 4.04 10.77 -13.11
N GLU A 25 3.12 11.60 -12.61
CA GLU A 25 3.25 13.06 -12.59
C GLU A 25 4.41 13.52 -11.71
N CYS A 26 4.57 12.94 -10.52
CA CYS A 26 5.72 13.22 -9.66
C CYS A 26 7.04 12.87 -10.35
N PHE A 27 7.12 11.71 -11.02
CA PHE A 27 8.32 11.31 -11.74
C PHE A 27 8.58 12.22 -12.97
N ASN A 28 7.52 12.59 -13.70
CA ASN A 28 7.61 13.58 -14.77
C ASN A 28 8.12 14.94 -14.26
N GLY A 29 7.70 15.35 -13.07
CA GLY A 29 8.21 16.56 -12.40
C GLY A 29 9.71 16.47 -12.12
N VAL A 30 10.20 15.32 -11.67
CA VAL A 30 11.64 15.06 -11.45
C VAL A 30 12.46 15.19 -12.74
N LEU A 31 11.89 14.75 -13.87
CA LEU A 31 12.56 14.79 -15.17
C LEU A 31 12.41 16.14 -15.91
N LYS A 32 11.65 17.10 -15.35
CA LYS A 32 11.35 18.37 -16.02
C LYS A 32 12.61 19.12 -16.50
N GLY A 33 13.68 19.15 -15.67
CA GLY A 33 14.95 19.78 -16.02
C GLY A 33 15.80 19.01 -17.03
N ALA A 34 15.48 17.74 -17.28
CA ALA A 34 16.24 16.91 -18.22
C ALA A 34 15.63 16.85 -19.62
N ARG A 35 14.41 17.35 -19.83
CA ARG A 35 13.67 17.21 -21.10
C ARG A 35 14.32 17.88 -22.30
N SER A 36 15.12 18.94 -22.08
CA SER A 36 15.85 19.67 -23.11
C SER A 36 17.24 19.10 -23.42
N LEU A 37 17.65 18.05 -22.70
CA LEU A 37 18.95 17.42 -22.90
C LEU A 37 18.93 16.44 -24.06
N PRO A 38 20.09 16.17 -24.69
CA PRO A 38 20.23 15.06 -25.65
C PRO A 38 19.81 13.71 -25.04
N THR A 39 19.30 12.79 -25.86
CA THR A 39 18.75 11.51 -25.41
C THR A 39 19.68 10.73 -24.48
N THR A 40 20.98 10.68 -24.81
CA THR A 40 21.99 10.00 -23.98
C THR A 40 22.14 10.65 -22.61
N ALA A 41 22.05 11.98 -22.55
CA ALA A 41 22.12 12.73 -21.29
C ALA A 41 20.87 12.52 -20.45
N ILE A 42 19.66 12.44 -21.06
CA ILE A 42 18.41 12.09 -20.38
C ILE A 42 18.51 10.71 -19.75
N MET A 43 19.02 9.72 -20.49
CA MET A 43 19.19 8.35 -20.00
C MET A 43 20.14 8.30 -18.79
N LYS A 44 21.32 8.93 -18.89
CA LYS A 44 22.27 9.04 -17.76
C LYS A 44 21.66 9.73 -16.55
N TYR A 45 21.00 10.87 -16.75
CA TYR A 45 20.33 11.60 -15.68
C TYR A 45 19.27 10.73 -14.98
N THR A 46 18.42 10.09 -15.76
CA THR A 46 17.37 9.19 -15.24
C THR A 46 17.97 8.03 -14.45
N TRP A 47 19.03 7.40 -14.96
CA TRP A 47 19.74 6.34 -14.28
C TRP A 47 20.26 6.76 -12.91
N PHE A 48 20.99 7.88 -12.84
CA PHE A 48 21.54 8.35 -11.57
C PHE A 48 20.45 8.79 -10.59
N LYS A 49 19.36 9.37 -11.08
CA LYS A 49 18.21 9.73 -10.23
C LYS A 49 17.53 8.49 -9.65
N LEU A 50 17.28 7.48 -10.47
CA LEU A 50 16.69 6.21 -10.01
C LEU A 50 17.59 5.52 -8.99
N ASN A 51 18.90 5.47 -9.27
CA ASN A 51 19.88 4.90 -8.35
C ASN A 51 19.89 5.63 -7.00
N ALA A 52 19.89 6.98 -7.01
CA ALA A 52 19.83 7.78 -5.79
C ALA A 52 18.54 7.49 -4.97
N TYR A 53 17.37 7.45 -5.63
CA TYR A 53 16.11 7.09 -4.96
C TYR A 53 16.11 5.68 -4.41
N TYR A 54 16.67 4.74 -5.16
CA TYR A 54 16.75 3.34 -4.75
C TYR A 54 17.63 3.18 -3.52
N ASN A 55 18.81 3.83 -3.51
CA ASN A 55 19.73 3.81 -2.37
C ASN A 55 19.13 4.47 -1.12
N ASP A 56 18.44 5.62 -1.27
CA ASP A 56 17.75 6.26 -0.16
C ASP A 56 16.69 5.34 0.46
N ARG A 57 15.87 4.71 -0.39
CA ARG A 57 14.85 3.75 0.07
C ARG A 57 15.47 2.49 0.68
N ARG A 58 16.57 2.01 0.13
CA ARG A 58 17.33 0.88 0.69
C ARG A 58 17.82 1.21 2.09
N ASN A 59 18.45 2.36 2.30
CA ASN A 59 18.93 2.78 3.62
C ASN A 59 17.78 2.90 4.63
N LYS A 60 16.66 3.47 4.21
CA LYS A 60 15.44 3.55 5.03
C LYS A 60 14.87 2.16 5.35
N SER A 61 14.92 1.21 4.41
CA SER A 61 14.45 -0.17 4.63
C SER A 61 15.35 -0.93 5.60
N ILE A 62 16.67 -0.75 5.50
CA ILE A 62 17.66 -1.30 6.45
C ILE A 62 17.43 -0.76 7.86
N ALA A 63 17.21 0.55 7.99
CA ALA A 63 16.93 1.16 9.30
C ALA A 63 15.63 0.60 9.92
N GLN A 64 14.58 0.39 9.12
CA GLN A 64 13.36 -0.25 9.61
C GLN A 64 13.60 -1.72 9.98
N PHE A 65 14.36 -2.46 9.20
CA PHE A 65 14.70 -3.86 9.48
C PHE A 65 15.47 -3.99 10.80
N ASN A 66 16.47 -3.15 11.00
CA ASN A 66 17.28 -3.14 12.23
C ASN A 66 16.49 -2.68 13.47
N SER A 67 15.37 -1.97 13.28
CA SER A 67 14.48 -1.57 14.39
C SER A 67 13.68 -2.71 15.01
N GLY A 68 13.75 -3.93 14.47
CA GLY A 68 13.03 -5.11 14.95
C GLY A 68 11.51 -5.07 14.76
N LYS A 69 10.98 -4.07 14.03
CA LYS A 69 9.55 -3.95 13.76
C LYS A 69 9.11 -5.01 12.75
N LYS A 70 7.95 -5.58 12.97
CA LYS A 70 7.35 -6.58 12.08
C LYS A 70 6.81 -5.96 10.79
N TRP A 71 6.16 -4.80 10.91
CA TRP A 71 5.44 -4.13 9.83
C TRP A 71 6.10 -2.83 9.41
N CYS A 72 6.08 -2.51 8.13
CA CYS A 72 6.60 -1.24 7.63
C CYS A 72 5.79 -0.05 8.16
N LYS A 73 6.45 1.12 8.25
CA LYS A 73 5.83 2.36 8.77
C LYS A 73 4.52 2.70 8.09
N TYR A 74 4.45 2.57 6.76
CA TYR A 74 3.24 2.86 5.99
C TYR A 74 2.02 2.06 6.47
N ALA A 75 2.19 0.74 6.65
CA ALA A 75 1.12 -0.13 7.12
C ALA A 75 0.70 0.19 8.56
N LEU A 76 1.67 0.45 9.43
CA LEU A 76 1.41 0.84 10.82
C LEU A 76 0.64 2.16 10.90
N ASP A 77 1.00 3.17 10.10
CA ASP A 77 0.31 4.46 10.09
C ASP A 77 -1.16 4.33 9.67
N ILE A 78 -1.45 3.49 8.67
CA ILE A 78 -2.83 3.18 8.27
C ILE A 78 -3.56 2.39 9.35
N PHE A 79 -2.91 1.36 9.90
CA PHE A 79 -3.46 0.53 10.96
C PHE A 79 -3.84 1.36 12.19
N MET A 80 -2.96 2.24 12.65
CA MET A 80 -3.21 3.10 13.81
C MET A 80 -4.35 4.10 13.57
N ARG A 81 -4.43 4.68 12.37
CA ARG A 81 -5.59 5.52 11.99
C ARG A 81 -6.90 4.73 11.99
N ASN A 82 -6.89 3.50 11.50
CA ASN A 82 -8.07 2.63 11.52
C ASN A 82 -8.41 2.19 12.95
N LYS A 83 -7.42 1.93 13.78
CA LYS A 83 -7.60 1.58 15.21
C LYS A 83 -8.24 2.71 16.00
N ALA A 84 -7.85 3.96 15.75
CA ALA A 84 -8.49 5.12 16.36
C ALA A 84 -9.99 5.23 16.01
N LYS A 85 -10.36 4.97 14.73
CA LYS A 85 -11.76 4.93 14.27
C LYS A 85 -12.54 3.76 14.87
N ALA A 86 -11.90 2.62 15.05
CA ALA A 86 -12.52 1.39 15.54
C ALA A 86 -13.14 1.53 16.94
N LYS A 87 -12.60 2.43 17.76
CA LYS A 87 -13.10 2.69 19.14
C LYS A 87 -14.55 3.16 19.19
N HIS A 88 -15.06 3.74 18.12
CA HIS A 88 -16.40 4.30 18.03
C HIS A 88 -17.43 3.35 17.41
N HIS A 89 -17.00 2.16 16.98
CA HIS A 89 -17.88 1.19 16.33
C HIS A 89 -18.55 0.27 17.36
N ARG A 90 -19.83 -0.04 17.14
CA ARG A 90 -20.56 -1.05 17.89
C ARG A 90 -20.49 -2.38 17.14
N VAL A 91 -20.18 -3.47 17.84
CA VAL A 91 -19.99 -4.79 17.23
C VAL A 91 -21.00 -5.78 17.82
N THR A 92 -21.73 -6.45 16.95
CA THR A 92 -22.66 -7.53 17.26
C THR A 92 -22.17 -8.80 16.56
N ARG A 93 -22.08 -9.93 17.29
CA ARG A 93 -21.75 -11.24 16.72
C ARG A 93 -22.96 -11.85 16.07
N LEU A 94 -22.86 -12.30 14.83
CA LEU A 94 -23.92 -13.01 14.11
C LEU A 94 -23.73 -14.54 14.18
N SER A 95 -22.49 -15.01 14.02
CA SER A 95 -22.18 -16.44 14.10
C SER A 95 -20.78 -16.65 14.67
N THR A 96 -20.66 -17.57 15.62
CA THR A 96 -19.37 -17.99 16.19
C THR A 96 -18.63 -18.92 15.24
N GLN A 97 -19.33 -19.88 14.64
CA GLN A 97 -18.74 -20.86 13.74
C GLN A 97 -18.19 -20.23 12.47
N GLN A 98 -18.91 -19.28 11.88
CA GLN A 98 -18.51 -18.57 10.66
C GLN A 98 -17.66 -17.34 10.94
N GLN A 99 -17.43 -17.00 12.23
CA GLN A 99 -16.74 -15.78 12.64
C GLN A 99 -17.27 -14.51 11.92
N SER A 100 -18.62 -14.43 11.83
CA SER A 100 -19.30 -13.34 11.17
C SER A 100 -19.88 -12.35 12.18
N TYR A 101 -19.73 -11.06 11.86
CA TYR A 101 -20.06 -9.96 12.75
C TYR A 101 -20.73 -8.83 11.98
N GLN A 102 -21.62 -8.13 12.66
CA GLN A 102 -22.18 -6.87 12.22
C GLN A 102 -21.48 -5.74 12.96
N VAL A 103 -21.10 -4.70 12.25
CA VAL A 103 -20.41 -3.53 12.79
C VAL A 103 -21.15 -2.26 12.39
N ASP A 104 -21.72 -1.57 13.38
CA ASP A 104 -22.43 -0.33 13.19
C ASP A 104 -21.47 0.84 13.41
N THR A 105 -21.39 1.71 12.41
CA THR A 105 -20.56 2.90 12.43
C THR A 105 -21.45 4.11 12.74
N PRO A 106 -21.23 4.81 13.87
CA PRO A 106 -22.04 5.95 14.22
C PRO A 106 -21.87 7.08 13.22
N HIS A 107 -22.91 7.88 13.09
CA HIS A 107 -22.92 9.08 12.28
C HIS A 107 -21.78 10.03 12.67
N ASN A 108 -21.06 10.53 11.65
CA ASN A 108 -20.08 11.60 11.83
C ASN A 108 -20.66 12.90 11.30
N PRO A 109 -21.02 13.88 12.18
CA PRO A 109 -21.64 15.14 11.77
C PRO A 109 -20.75 16.00 10.86
N ARG A 110 -19.43 15.73 10.81
CA ARG A 110 -18.48 16.45 9.95
C ARG A 110 -18.44 15.92 8.50
N THR A 111 -19.12 14.83 8.20
CA THR A 111 -19.20 14.29 6.85
C THR A 111 -20.62 14.45 6.32
N ALA A 112 -20.78 14.77 5.03
CA ALA A 112 -22.10 14.94 4.38
C ALA A 112 -22.96 13.66 4.37
N ARG A 113 -22.48 12.56 4.94
CA ARG A 113 -23.20 11.29 5.06
C ARG A 113 -24.02 11.29 6.36
N HIS A 114 -25.27 11.63 6.26
CA HIS A 114 -26.21 11.76 7.38
C HIS A 114 -26.80 10.45 7.92
N ARG A 115 -26.22 9.28 7.64
CA ARG A 115 -26.76 7.98 8.08
C ARG A 115 -25.71 7.12 8.76
N ASP A 116 -26.14 6.39 9.77
CA ASP A 116 -25.38 5.27 10.31
C ASP A 116 -25.16 4.21 9.25
N HIS A 117 -23.98 3.64 9.22
CA HIS A 117 -23.63 2.60 8.27
C HIS A 117 -23.35 1.30 9.00
N THR A 118 -24.03 0.24 8.54
CA THR A 118 -23.81 -1.11 9.02
C THR A 118 -22.91 -1.87 8.04
N HIS A 119 -21.90 -2.56 8.56
CA HIS A 119 -20.96 -3.36 7.79
C HIS A 119 -20.89 -4.78 8.31
N GLY A 120 -20.94 -5.75 7.38
CA GLY A 120 -20.66 -7.16 7.67
C GLY A 120 -19.17 -7.43 7.64
N VAL A 121 -18.65 -8.12 8.65
CA VAL A 121 -17.26 -8.57 8.75
C VAL A 121 -17.24 -10.08 8.90
N ASN A 122 -16.42 -10.76 8.10
CA ASN A 122 -16.12 -12.19 8.26
C ASN A 122 -14.60 -12.35 8.42
N LEU A 123 -14.16 -12.77 9.61
CA LEU A 123 -12.73 -12.91 9.90
C LEU A 123 -12.13 -14.15 9.24
N LEU A 124 -12.91 -15.24 9.14
CA LEU A 124 -12.45 -16.49 8.52
C LEU A 124 -12.18 -16.30 7.03
N GLN A 125 -13.11 -15.63 6.32
CA GLN A 125 -12.99 -15.33 4.89
C GLN A 125 -12.14 -14.10 4.60
N ARG A 126 -11.70 -13.37 5.64
CA ARG A 126 -10.96 -12.11 5.54
C ARG A 126 -11.68 -11.07 4.69
N THR A 127 -13.00 -10.91 4.90
CA THR A 127 -13.83 -9.98 4.14
C THR A 127 -14.53 -8.96 5.04
N CYS A 128 -14.77 -7.77 4.46
CA CYS A 128 -15.60 -6.73 5.04
C CYS A 128 -16.38 -6.05 3.91
N THR A 129 -17.67 -5.81 4.10
CA THR A 129 -18.53 -5.19 3.09
C THR A 129 -18.08 -3.77 2.69
N CYS A 130 -17.28 -3.08 3.50
CA CYS A 130 -16.66 -1.80 3.15
C CYS A 130 -15.56 -1.91 2.07
N GLN A 131 -15.15 -3.10 1.68
CA GLN A 131 -14.11 -3.45 0.69
C GLN A 131 -12.69 -2.92 0.99
N LYS A 132 -12.50 -2.03 1.97
CA LYS A 132 -11.18 -1.42 2.26
C LYS A 132 -10.12 -2.45 2.64
N TRP A 133 -10.51 -3.50 3.38
CA TRP A 133 -9.58 -4.56 3.75
C TRP A 133 -9.06 -5.33 2.52
N LYS A 134 -9.96 -5.65 1.59
CA LYS A 134 -9.60 -6.31 0.33
C LYS A 134 -8.70 -5.41 -0.53
N MET A 135 -9.03 -4.11 -0.63
CA MET A 135 -8.32 -3.14 -1.46
C MET A 135 -6.92 -2.82 -0.94
N TYR A 136 -6.79 -2.55 0.36
CA TYR A 136 -5.53 -2.12 0.96
C TYR A 136 -4.73 -3.25 1.58
N LYS A 137 -5.33 -4.45 1.73
CA LYS A 137 -4.74 -5.60 2.44
C LYS A 137 -4.28 -5.29 3.87
N ILE A 138 -4.84 -4.25 4.45
CA ILE A 138 -4.66 -3.83 5.84
C ILE A 138 -6.05 -3.80 6.49
N PRO A 139 -6.24 -4.35 7.72
CA PRO A 139 -7.54 -4.38 8.36
C PRO A 139 -8.17 -2.99 8.44
N CYS A 140 -9.42 -2.87 8.02
CA CYS A 140 -10.20 -1.65 8.15
C CYS A 140 -10.66 -1.45 9.61
N SER A 141 -11.20 -0.27 9.91
CA SER A 141 -11.68 0.03 11.27
C SER A 141 -12.74 -0.94 11.76
N HIS A 142 -13.59 -1.50 10.88
CA HIS A 142 -14.62 -2.47 11.24
C HIS A 142 -14.01 -3.80 11.69
N VAL A 143 -13.02 -4.31 10.97
CA VAL A 143 -12.28 -5.53 11.33
C VAL A 143 -11.55 -5.34 12.65
N ILE A 144 -10.88 -4.20 12.83
CA ILE A 144 -10.16 -3.88 14.07
C ILE A 144 -11.14 -3.77 15.26
N ALA A 145 -12.33 -3.19 15.06
CA ALA A 145 -13.35 -3.12 16.11
C ALA A 145 -13.80 -4.52 16.58
N VAL A 146 -13.99 -5.46 15.64
CA VAL A 146 -14.27 -6.87 15.96
C VAL A 146 -13.11 -7.48 16.75
N CYS A 147 -11.87 -7.29 16.31
CA CYS A 147 -10.70 -7.81 16.99
C CYS A 147 -10.57 -7.27 18.42
N ILE A 148 -10.78 -5.96 18.62
CA ILE A 148 -10.76 -5.35 19.95
C ILE A 148 -11.86 -5.96 20.85
N ARG A 149 -13.08 -6.08 20.34
CA ARG A 149 -14.24 -6.58 21.11
C ARG A 149 -14.06 -8.02 21.57
N TYR A 150 -13.45 -8.87 20.73
CA TYR A 150 -13.29 -10.30 20.99
C TYR A 150 -11.85 -10.72 21.33
N ARG A 151 -10.98 -9.76 21.62
CA ARG A 151 -9.58 -9.98 22.03
C ARG A 151 -8.75 -10.77 21.03
N HIS A 152 -9.00 -10.56 19.74
CA HIS A 152 -8.14 -11.09 18.67
C HIS A 152 -7.01 -10.10 18.38
N ASP A 153 -5.85 -10.65 17.99
CA ASP A 153 -4.77 -9.80 17.49
C ASP A 153 -5.13 -9.30 16.07
N ALA A 154 -5.38 -8.00 15.93
CA ALA A 154 -5.73 -7.39 14.65
C ALA A 154 -4.53 -7.29 13.68
N GLU A 155 -3.29 -7.31 14.18
CA GLU A 155 -2.10 -7.18 13.35
C GLU A 155 -1.85 -8.43 12.48
N GLN A 156 -2.31 -9.61 12.91
CA GLN A 156 -2.23 -10.84 12.11
C GLN A 156 -2.97 -10.77 10.78
N TYR A 157 -3.90 -9.83 10.64
CA TYR A 157 -4.69 -9.61 9.44
C TYR A 157 -4.06 -8.59 8.47
N ILE A 158 -2.89 -8.02 8.80
CA ILE A 158 -2.08 -7.25 7.86
C ILE A 158 -1.40 -8.22 6.90
N ASP A 159 -1.45 -7.92 5.59
CA ASP A 159 -0.82 -8.78 4.57
C ASP A 159 0.70 -8.75 4.68
N GLN A 160 1.33 -9.89 4.43
CA GLN A 160 2.78 -10.07 4.52
C GLN A 160 3.58 -9.19 3.55
N CYS A 161 2.96 -8.71 2.47
CA CYS A 161 3.60 -7.74 1.56
C CYS A 161 4.02 -6.44 2.26
N TYR A 162 3.41 -6.12 3.42
CA TYR A 162 3.77 -4.97 4.25
C TYR A 162 4.78 -5.30 5.36
N SER A 163 5.29 -6.52 5.42
CA SER A 163 6.33 -6.85 6.38
C SER A 163 7.62 -6.08 6.08
N VAL A 164 8.38 -5.77 7.12
CA VAL A 164 9.70 -5.13 6.96
C VAL A 164 10.64 -6.02 6.17
N ASN A 165 10.52 -7.36 6.28
CA ASN A 165 11.27 -8.31 5.47
C ASN A 165 10.95 -8.17 3.96
N ALA A 166 9.67 -8.04 3.59
CA ALA A 166 9.27 -7.84 2.21
C ALA A 166 9.81 -6.51 1.67
N LEU A 167 9.71 -5.44 2.47
CA LEU A 167 10.25 -4.13 2.14
C LEU A 167 11.79 -4.20 1.94
N PHE A 168 12.51 -4.84 2.84
CA PHE A 168 13.97 -5.00 2.75
C PHE A 168 14.34 -5.76 1.46
N ARG A 169 13.70 -6.90 1.20
CA ARG A 169 13.95 -7.71 -0.01
C ARG A 169 13.69 -6.94 -1.31
N SER A 170 12.73 -6.01 -1.32
CA SER A 170 12.43 -5.19 -2.50
C SER A 170 13.57 -4.25 -2.89
N TYR A 171 14.50 -3.94 -1.96
CA TYR A 171 15.61 -3.03 -2.18
C TYR A 171 16.99 -3.70 -2.02
N THR A 172 17.09 -5.03 -2.07
CA THR A 172 18.38 -5.75 -1.96
C THR A 172 19.19 -5.69 -3.25
N LEU A 173 18.54 -5.57 -4.40
CA LEU A 173 19.23 -5.48 -5.68
C LEU A 173 20.08 -4.21 -5.76
N VAL A 174 21.26 -4.35 -6.33
CA VAL A 174 22.18 -3.24 -6.59
C VAL A 174 22.10 -2.86 -8.07
N PHE A 175 22.00 -1.58 -8.37
CA PHE A 175 22.08 -1.11 -9.74
C PHE A 175 23.48 -1.42 -10.30
N PRO A 176 23.60 -2.06 -11.47
CA PRO A 176 24.89 -2.27 -12.09
C PRO A 176 25.55 -0.93 -12.44
N MET A 177 26.86 -0.91 -12.54
CA MET A 177 27.57 0.27 -12.99
C MET A 177 27.22 0.60 -14.45
N LEU A 178 26.93 1.89 -14.71
CA LEU A 178 26.72 2.32 -16.09
C LEU A 178 28.06 2.26 -16.82
N LYS A 179 28.13 1.46 -17.89
CA LYS A 179 29.33 1.34 -18.72
C LYS A 179 29.66 2.67 -19.38
N ASP A 180 30.96 2.89 -19.68
CA ASP A 180 31.39 4.01 -20.50
C ASP A 180 30.68 3.99 -21.86
N ARG A 181 30.43 5.19 -22.41
CA ARG A 181 29.77 5.35 -23.70
C ARG A 181 30.49 4.61 -24.84
N LEU A 182 31.80 4.51 -24.78
CA LEU A 182 32.63 3.79 -25.78
C LEU A 182 32.38 2.28 -25.77
N LEU A 183 31.77 1.74 -24.66
CA LEU A 183 31.47 0.33 -24.54
C LEU A 183 29.99 0.02 -24.85
N TRP A 184 29.24 1.01 -25.32
CA TRP A 184 27.84 0.79 -25.69
C TRP A 184 27.77 0.15 -27.06
N PRO A 185 26.88 -0.81 -27.31
CA PRO A 185 26.72 -1.38 -28.62
C PRO A 185 26.25 -0.32 -29.63
N ASP A 186 26.76 -0.40 -30.84
CA ASP A 186 26.27 0.43 -31.92
C ASP A 186 24.78 0.20 -32.14
N PRO A 187 24.01 1.29 -32.48
CA PRO A 187 22.61 1.14 -32.81
C PRO A 187 22.50 0.13 -33.98
N LYS A 188 21.75 -0.95 -33.78
CA LYS A 188 21.43 -1.85 -34.90
C LYS A 188 20.61 -1.03 -35.89
N GLU A 189 21.12 -0.95 -37.11
CA GLU A 189 20.33 -0.46 -38.23
C GLU A 189 19.11 -1.38 -38.38
N THR A 190 17.91 -0.79 -38.20
CA THR A 190 16.61 -1.45 -38.41
C THR A 190 16.13 -1.16 -39.81
#